data_d8459a2e0ccc6d0720807f0e879d1225
#
_entry.id   d8459a2e0ccc6d0720807f0e879d1225
#
_cell.length_a   1.000
_cell.length_b   1.000
_cell.length_c   1.000
_cell.angle_alpha   90.00
_cell.angle_beta   90.00
_cell.angle_gamma   90.00
#
_symmetry.space_group_name_H-M   'P 1'
#
loop_
_entity.id
_entity.type
_entity.pdbx_description
1 polymer ?
#
loop_
_entity_poly.entity_id
_entity_poly.type
_entity_poly.pdbx_seq_one_letter_code
_entity_poly.pdbx_strand_id
1 'polypeptide(L)'
;MTEILKDSGLLHNFMIFEYEDVQPSKSSDGIVTMKGIIQKAQQPNANNRIYPRPILEREDAKYQELIKERRALGELDHPDSPIVQLENVSHVVTETLWEGDDLIGTIEVLDTPKGQILEKLIGRDIKLGISSRGLGSTSRTNEGYDKVEDDFNLVCYDMVSNPSTSGAYMNLQESREYKTLVNQNRMVLLDEILNDILEL
;
A
#
# COMPACT_ATOMS: atom_id res chain seq x y z
N MET A 1 2.47 -40.75 -35.36
CA MET A 1 3.54 -39.76 -35.46
C MET A 1 2.90 -38.42 -35.15
N THR A 2 3.05 -37.99 -33.92
CA THR A 2 2.43 -36.77 -33.40
C THR A 2 3.58 -35.83 -33.09
N GLU A 3 3.74 -34.81 -33.93
CA GLU A 3 4.71 -33.75 -33.65
C GLU A 3 4.23 -32.90 -32.51
N ILE A 4 5.06 -32.83 -31.47
CA ILE A 4 4.89 -31.92 -30.36
C ILE A 4 5.42 -30.56 -30.81
N LEU A 5 4.53 -29.60 -30.94
CA LEU A 5 4.84 -28.19 -31.13
C LEU A 5 5.59 -27.72 -29.88
N LYS A 6 6.88 -27.42 -30.04
CA LYS A 6 7.67 -26.67 -29.08
C LYS A 6 7.21 -25.24 -29.10
N ASP A 7 6.46 -24.86 -28.11
CA ASP A 7 6.01 -23.50 -27.95
C ASP A 7 7.16 -22.61 -27.45
N SER A 8 7.30 -21.52 -28.15
CA SER A 8 8.32 -20.50 -27.99
C SER A 8 8.26 -19.83 -26.65
N GLY A 9 9.43 -19.71 -26.04
CA GLY A 9 9.61 -19.12 -24.73
C GLY A 9 9.03 -17.74 -24.53
N LEU A 10 8.01 -17.66 -23.73
CA LEU A 10 7.70 -16.51 -22.92
C LEU A 10 8.49 -16.68 -21.62
N LEU A 11 9.68 -16.09 -21.58
CA LEU A 11 10.39 -15.84 -20.33
C LEU A 11 9.55 -14.84 -19.55
N HIS A 12 8.68 -15.34 -18.71
CA HIS A 12 8.14 -14.57 -17.61
C HIS A 12 9.29 -14.34 -16.64
N ASN A 13 9.84 -13.14 -16.64
CA ASN A 13 10.66 -12.66 -15.54
C ASN A 13 9.74 -12.60 -14.31
N PHE A 14 9.60 -13.72 -13.62
CA PHE A 14 9.17 -13.72 -12.24
C PHE A 14 10.30 -13.07 -11.45
N MET A 15 10.15 -11.81 -11.09
CA MET A 15 10.90 -11.28 -9.97
C MET A 15 10.41 -12.04 -8.74
N ILE A 16 11.21 -13.02 -8.32
CA ILE A 16 11.05 -13.70 -7.05
C ILE A 16 11.41 -12.65 -6.01
N PHE A 17 10.39 -12.01 -5.43
CA PHE A 17 10.58 -11.31 -4.18
C PHE A 17 10.69 -12.38 -3.12
N GLU A 18 11.85 -12.53 -2.51
CA GLU A 18 12.00 -13.30 -1.28
C GLU A 18 11.16 -12.60 -0.22
N TYR A 19 10.02 -13.18 0.09
CA TYR A 19 9.22 -12.79 1.24
C TYR A 19 9.91 -13.36 2.48
N GLU A 20 10.58 -12.53 3.25
CA GLU A 20 10.66 -12.82 4.67
C GLU A 20 9.24 -12.75 5.21
N ASP A 21 8.82 -13.79 5.94
CA ASP A 21 7.51 -13.87 6.60
C ASP A 21 7.32 -12.66 7.54
N VAL A 22 6.66 -11.61 7.03
CA VAL A 22 6.39 -10.40 7.79
C VAL A 22 5.06 -10.56 8.50
N GLN A 23 5.11 -10.92 9.78
CA GLN A 23 3.93 -10.92 10.65
C GLN A 23 3.50 -9.47 10.95
N PRO A 24 2.18 -9.19 11.07
CA PRO A 24 1.69 -7.86 11.35
C PRO A 24 2.28 -7.29 12.64
N SER A 25 2.89 -6.11 12.56
CA SER A 25 3.38 -5.42 13.75
C SER A 25 2.38 -4.36 14.21
N LYS A 26 2.04 -4.45 15.49
CA LYS A 26 1.51 -3.29 16.23
C LYS A 26 2.65 -2.71 17.05
N SER A 27 2.75 -1.40 17.12
CA SER A 27 3.62 -0.75 18.10
C SER A 27 3.13 -1.07 19.53
N SER A 28 3.94 -0.78 20.57
CA SER A 28 3.58 -0.99 21.97
C SER A 28 2.27 -0.30 22.39
N ASP A 29 1.86 0.73 21.68
CA ASP A 29 0.60 1.48 21.81
C ASP A 29 -0.54 0.95 20.91
N GLY A 30 -0.31 -0.15 20.19
CA GLY A 30 -1.32 -0.81 19.36
C GLY A 30 -1.52 -0.20 17.96
N ILE A 31 -0.71 0.77 17.56
CA ILE A 31 -0.80 1.41 16.24
C ILE A 31 -0.26 0.48 15.15
N VAL A 32 -1.05 0.27 14.10
CA VAL A 32 -0.67 -0.48 12.90
C VAL A 32 -0.12 0.48 11.85
N THR A 33 1.11 0.26 11.42
CA THR A 33 1.74 1.04 10.36
C THR A 33 2.11 0.18 9.15
N MET A 34 1.99 0.74 7.96
CA MET A 34 2.35 0.08 6.71
C MET A 34 3.23 1.00 5.87
N LYS A 35 4.13 0.41 5.10
CA LYS A 35 5.01 1.14 4.18
C LYS A 35 5.05 0.48 2.81
N GLY A 36 5.12 1.27 1.76
CA GLY A 36 5.24 0.77 0.39
C GLY A 36 5.28 1.88 -0.64
N ILE A 37 5.39 1.48 -1.90
CA ILE A 37 5.27 2.41 -3.03
C ILE A 37 3.82 2.89 -3.09
N ILE A 38 3.61 4.21 -3.10
CA ILE A 38 2.28 4.82 -3.20
C ILE A 38 2.04 5.45 -4.57
N GLN A 39 3.11 5.78 -5.31
CA GLN A 39 3.04 6.32 -6.67
C GLN A 39 4.37 6.10 -7.40
N LYS A 40 4.32 6.09 -8.75
CA LYS A 40 5.50 6.06 -9.62
C LYS A 40 5.43 7.18 -10.64
N ALA A 41 6.56 7.86 -10.83
CA ALA A 41 6.74 8.83 -11.90
C ALA A 41 7.20 8.17 -13.19
N GLN A 42 6.93 8.82 -14.33
CA GLN A 42 7.51 8.51 -15.65
C GLN A 42 7.18 7.11 -16.22
N GLN A 43 6.39 6.31 -15.53
CA GLN A 43 6.03 4.95 -15.97
C GLN A 43 4.52 4.85 -16.15
N PRO A 44 4.04 4.11 -17.18
CA PRO A 44 2.62 3.87 -17.34
C PRO A 44 2.10 2.94 -16.25
N ASN A 45 0.98 3.29 -15.65
CA ASN A 45 0.27 2.45 -14.71
C ASN A 45 -0.75 1.54 -15.41
N ALA A 46 -1.48 0.70 -14.65
CA ALA A 46 -2.49 -0.21 -15.19
C ALA A 46 -3.67 0.50 -15.89
N ASN A 47 -3.87 1.79 -15.62
CA ASN A 47 -4.87 2.63 -16.29
C ASN A 47 -4.30 3.32 -17.53
N ASN A 48 -3.12 2.93 -18.01
CA ASN A 48 -2.42 3.55 -19.15
C ASN A 48 -2.04 5.03 -18.93
N ARG A 49 -1.94 5.48 -17.67
CA ARG A 49 -1.57 6.85 -17.32
C ARG A 49 -0.11 6.95 -16.95
N ILE A 50 0.53 8.03 -17.44
CA ILE A 50 1.88 8.43 -17.06
C ILE A 50 1.80 9.73 -16.27
N TYR A 51 2.40 9.73 -15.10
CA TYR A 51 2.53 10.92 -14.24
C TYR A 51 3.94 11.52 -14.41
N PRO A 52 4.07 12.73 -14.98
CA PRO A 52 5.35 13.39 -15.06
C PRO A 52 5.93 13.67 -13.67
N ARG A 53 7.23 13.43 -13.49
CA ARG A 53 7.93 13.63 -12.22
C ARG A 53 7.72 15.05 -11.62
N PRO A 54 7.84 16.15 -12.36
CA PRO A 54 7.65 17.49 -11.81
C PRO A 54 6.23 17.73 -11.26
N ILE A 55 5.21 17.12 -11.87
CA ILE A 55 3.83 17.22 -11.40
C ILE A 55 3.67 16.50 -10.06
N LEU A 56 4.18 15.27 -9.95
CA LEU A 56 4.11 14.53 -8.71
C LEU A 56 4.93 15.18 -7.59
N GLU A 57 6.11 15.72 -7.88
CA GLU A 57 6.92 16.45 -6.88
C GLU A 57 6.20 17.70 -6.37
N ARG A 58 5.55 18.44 -7.26
CA ARG A 58 4.73 19.59 -6.88
C ARG A 58 3.57 19.18 -5.96
N GLU A 59 2.87 18.11 -6.29
CA GLU A 59 1.73 17.65 -5.50
C GLU A 59 2.19 17.03 -4.18
N ASP A 60 3.30 16.27 -4.17
CA ASP A 60 3.90 15.77 -2.95
C ASP A 60 4.33 16.89 -2.00
N ALA A 61 4.94 17.96 -2.53
CA ALA A 61 5.29 19.13 -1.72
C ALA A 61 4.07 19.77 -1.02
N LYS A 62 2.92 19.85 -1.70
CA LYS A 62 1.66 20.29 -1.08
C LYS A 62 1.14 19.28 -0.06
N TYR A 63 1.25 17.98 -0.37
CA TYR A 63 0.79 16.92 0.48
C TYR A 63 1.59 16.80 1.78
N GLN A 64 2.88 17.15 1.76
CA GLN A 64 3.73 17.25 2.95
C GLN A 64 3.19 18.24 3.99
N GLU A 65 2.50 19.31 3.57
CA GLU A 65 1.85 20.21 4.53
C GLU A 65 0.66 19.52 5.24
N LEU A 66 -0.11 18.69 4.51
CA LEU A 66 -1.18 17.89 5.12
C LEU A 66 -0.62 16.84 6.07
N ILE A 67 0.52 16.23 5.74
CA ILE A 67 1.21 15.27 6.61
C ILE A 67 1.65 15.94 7.92
N LYS A 68 2.30 17.09 7.85
CA LYS A 68 2.74 17.85 9.04
C LYS A 68 1.57 18.21 9.96
N GLU A 69 0.42 18.55 9.39
CA GLU A 69 -0.80 18.90 10.13
C GLU A 69 -1.62 17.66 10.55
N ARG A 70 -1.18 16.45 10.24
CA ARG A 70 -1.92 15.18 10.42
C ARG A 70 -3.31 15.19 9.75
N ARG A 71 -3.40 15.78 8.57
CA ARG A 71 -4.60 15.91 7.75
C ARG A 71 -4.54 15.10 6.45
N ALA A 72 -3.45 14.38 6.21
CA ALA A 72 -3.26 13.53 5.04
C ALA A 72 -4.07 12.22 5.15
N LEU A 73 -5.38 12.35 5.30
CA LEU A 73 -6.32 11.25 5.48
C LEU A 73 -6.55 10.50 4.19
N GLY A 74 -6.70 9.16 4.28
CA GLY A 74 -7.07 8.28 3.17
C GLY A 74 -8.26 7.39 3.52
N GLU A 75 -8.98 6.97 2.50
CA GLU A 75 -10.21 6.19 2.64
C GLU A 75 -9.97 4.72 2.33
N LEU A 76 -10.91 3.87 2.73
CA LEU A 76 -10.99 2.49 2.29
C LEU A 76 -11.82 2.44 1.02
N ASP A 77 -11.24 1.89 -0.06
CA ASP A 77 -11.68 1.97 -1.44
C ASP A 77 -11.65 3.39 -2.05
N HIS A 78 -11.87 3.48 -3.37
CA HIS A 78 -11.98 4.74 -4.11
C HIS A 78 -13.44 5.15 -4.23
N PRO A 79 -13.95 6.08 -3.40
CA PRO A 79 -15.25 6.65 -3.64
C PRO A 79 -15.20 7.59 -4.86
N ASP A 80 -16.31 7.71 -5.55
CA ASP A 80 -16.48 8.68 -6.63
C ASP A 80 -16.75 10.09 -6.04
N SER A 81 -15.74 10.62 -5.36
CA SER A 81 -15.80 11.91 -4.66
C SER A 81 -14.48 12.67 -4.79
N PRO A 82 -14.53 13.99 -5.09
CA PRO A 82 -13.34 14.83 -5.15
C PRO A 82 -12.82 15.25 -3.77
N ILE A 83 -13.50 14.89 -2.70
CA ILE A 83 -13.12 15.22 -1.32
C ILE A 83 -13.09 13.95 -0.48
N VAL A 84 -12.25 13.95 0.58
CA VAL A 84 -12.20 12.87 1.57
C VAL A 84 -13.47 12.93 2.45
N GLN A 85 -14.18 11.80 2.53
CA GLN A 85 -15.37 11.64 3.38
C GLN A 85 -14.95 11.01 4.70
N LEU A 86 -15.13 11.74 5.80
CA LEU A 86 -14.64 11.31 7.12
C LEU A 86 -15.21 9.97 7.60
N GLU A 87 -16.42 9.61 7.14
CA GLU A 87 -17.03 8.30 7.45
C GLU A 87 -16.31 7.11 6.81
N ASN A 88 -15.53 7.34 5.74
CA ASN A 88 -14.78 6.33 5.01
C ASN A 88 -13.29 6.29 5.37
N VAL A 89 -12.83 7.22 6.20
CA VAL A 89 -11.41 7.30 6.58
C VAL A 89 -10.97 6.02 7.28
N SER A 90 -9.90 5.43 6.80
CA SER A 90 -9.29 4.20 7.34
C SER A 90 -7.86 4.41 7.85
N HIS A 91 -7.16 5.43 7.34
CA HIS A 91 -5.74 5.66 7.64
C HIS A 91 -5.34 7.12 7.44
N VAL A 92 -4.15 7.45 7.89
CA VAL A 92 -3.48 8.71 7.63
C VAL A 92 -2.09 8.45 7.08
N VAL A 93 -1.67 9.18 6.06
CA VAL A 93 -0.28 9.17 5.58
C VAL A 93 0.57 9.97 6.54
N THR A 94 1.66 9.38 7.02
CA THR A 94 2.54 9.99 8.03
C THR A 94 3.88 10.43 7.45
N GLU A 95 4.28 9.86 6.32
CA GLU A 95 5.54 10.17 5.65
C GLU A 95 5.44 9.87 4.16
N THR A 96 6.10 10.69 3.32
CA THR A 96 6.43 10.35 1.94
C THR A 96 7.89 10.63 1.66
N LEU A 97 8.54 9.75 0.87
CA LEU A 97 9.95 9.85 0.51
C LEU A 97 10.16 9.38 -0.92
N TRP A 98 10.91 10.12 -1.71
CA TRP A 98 11.30 9.73 -3.06
C TRP A 98 12.51 8.78 -3.07
N GLU A 99 12.37 7.65 -3.73
CA GLU A 99 13.45 6.70 -4.03
C GLU A 99 13.50 6.48 -5.56
N GLY A 100 14.41 7.17 -6.25
CA GLY A 100 14.39 7.21 -7.72
C GLY A 100 13.08 7.79 -8.25
N ASP A 101 12.37 7.07 -9.10
CA ASP A 101 11.05 7.46 -9.62
C ASP A 101 9.88 6.93 -8.78
N ASP A 102 10.17 6.21 -7.72
CA ASP A 102 9.17 5.68 -6.79
C ASP A 102 8.95 6.64 -5.63
N LEU A 103 7.69 6.96 -5.35
CA LEU A 103 7.27 7.66 -4.14
C LEU A 103 6.86 6.60 -3.11
N ILE A 104 7.63 6.51 -2.05
CA ILE A 104 7.38 5.61 -0.92
C ILE A 104 6.54 6.36 0.11
N GLY A 105 5.49 5.71 0.62
CA GLY A 105 4.66 6.27 1.69
C GLY A 105 4.60 5.37 2.90
N THR A 106 4.51 5.99 4.07
CA THR A 106 4.17 5.33 5.34
C THR A 106 2.79 5.78 5.76
N ILE A 107 1.94 4.83 6.15
CA ILE A 107 0.60 5.09 6.67
C ILE A 107 0.43 4.53 8.08
N GLU A 108 -0.44 5.17 8.84
CA GLU A 108 -0.94 4.72 10.13
C GLU A 108 -2.43 4.37 9.97
N VAL A 109 -2.81 3.15 10.35
CA VAL A 109 -4.21 2.72 10.35
C VAL A 109 -4.91 3.34 11.55
N LEU A 110 -6.03 4.01 11.31
CA LEU A 110 -6.78 4.72 12.34
C LEU A 110 -7.87 3.82 12.95
N ASP A 111 -8.18 4.03 14.24
CA ASP A 111 -9.27 3.33 14.94
C ASP A 111 -10.64 3.93 14.57
N THR A 112 -10.97 3.89 13.28
CA THR A 112 -12.26 4.21 12.70
C THR A 112 -12.97 2.93 12.27
N PRO A 113 -14.29 2.93 11.99
CA PRO A 113 -14.97 1.73 11.49
C PRO A 113 -14.32 1.15 10.22
N LYS A 114 -13.82 2.00 9.31
CA LYS A 114 -13.12 1.59 8.09
C LYS A 114 -11.69 1.14 8.36
N GLY A 115 -11.00 1.79 9.30
CA GLY A 115 -9.68 1.36 9.74
C GLY A 115 -9.70 0.02 10.47
N GLN A 116 -10.73 -0.26 11.26
CA GLN A 116 -10.92 -1.58 11.88
C GLN A 116 -11.13 -2.70 10.84
N ILE A 117 -11.83 -2.41 9.74
CA ILE A 117 -11.94 -3.35 8.60
C ILE A 117 -10.55 -3.58 8.00
N LEU A 118 -9.83 -2.49 7.70
CA LEU A 118 -8.50 -2.53 7.14
C LEU A 118 -7.54 -3.35 8.02
N GLU A 119 -7.52 -3.09 9.33
CA GLU A 119 -6.71 -3.82 10.30
C GLU A 119 -7.01 -5.33 10.31
N LYS A 120 -8.28 -5.72 10.26
CA LYS A 120 -8.67 -7.13 10.23
C LYS A 120 -8.27 -7.83 8.93
N LEU A 121 -8.31 -7.15 7.80
CA LEU A 121 -7.84 -7.68 6.52
C LEU A 121 -6.32 -7.89 6.56
N ILE A 122 -5.58 -6.89 7.05
CA ILE A 122 -4.13 -6.98 7.24
C ILE A 122 -3.77 -8.15 8.18
N GLY A 123 -4.46 -8.29 9.30
CA GLY A 123 -4.23 -9.37 10.27
C GLY A 123 -4.57 -10.78 9.76
N ARG A 124 -5.07 -10.89 8.53
CA ARG A 124 -5.32 -12.15 7.81
C ARG A 124 -4.44 -12.32 6.58
N ASP A 125 -3.35 -11.56 6.50
CA ASP A 125 -2.40 -11.55 5.38
C ASP A 125 -3.05 -11.24 4.02
N ILE A 126 -4.17 -10.50 4.04
CA ILE A 126 -4.79 -10.01 2.81
C ILE A 126 -3.91 -8.92 2.23
N LYS A 127 -3.38 -9.17 1.04
CA LYS A 127 -2.54 -8.22 0.32
C LYS A 127 -3.38 -7.04 -0.17
N LEU A 128 -3.07 -5.86 0.34
CA LEU A 128 -3.77 -4.61 0.01
C LEU A 128 -2.78 -3.64 -0.64
N GLY A 129 -3.30 -2.84 -1.55
CA GLY A 129 -2.55 -1.80 -2.22
C GLY A 129 -3.00 -0.41 -1.82
N ILE A 130 -2.28 0.57 -2.34
CA ILE A 130 -2.60 1.98 -2.18
C ILE A 130 -2.63 2.64 -3.56
N SER A 131 -3.52 3.60 -3.75
CA SER A 131 -3.70 4.28 -5.03
C SER A 131 -4.02 5.75 -4.83
N SER A 132 -3.41 6.61 -5.64
CA SER A 132 -3.70 8.04 -5.61
C SER A 132 -5.06 8.36 -6.20
N ARG A 133 -5.80 9.25 -5.55
CA ARG A 133 -7.00 9.91 -6.06
C ARG A 133 -6.71 11.39 -6.28
N GLY A 134 -7.04 11.90 -7.45
CA GLY A 134 -6.81 13.29 -7.82
C GLY A 134 -7.69 13.72 -8.99
N LEU A 135 -7.70 15.01 -9.24
CA LEU A 135 -8.42 15.66 -10.32
C LEU A 135 -7.42 16.28 -11.29
N GLY A 136 -7.68 16.17 -12.58
CA GLY A 136 -6.84 16.75 -13.61
C GLY A 136 -7.21 16.25 -15.00
N SER A 137 -6.65 16.87 -16.01
CA SER A 137 -6.79 16.45 -17.41
C SER A 137 -5.64 15.54 -17.84
N THR A 138 -5.83 14.85 -18.96
CA THR A 138 -4.81 14.03 -19.60
C THR A 138 -4.74 14.36 -21.09
N SER A 139 -3.55 14.23 -21.69
CA SER A 139 -3.35 14.27 -23.13
C SER A 139 -2.82 12.93 -23.62
N ARG A 140 -3.23 12.54 -24.85
CA ARG A 140 -2.77 11.30 -25.47
C ARG A 140 -1.36 11.45 -26.00
N THR A 141 -0.45 10.58 -25.61
CA THR A 141 0.90 10.54 -26.19
C THR A 141 0.93 9.77 -27.51
N ASN A 142 1.98 9.97 -28.30
CA ASN A 142 2.18 9.24 -29.57
C ASN A 142 2.34 7.72 -29.34
N GLU A 143 2.78 7.31 -28.15
CA GLU A 143 2.97 5.90 -27.76
C GLU A 143 1.67 5.26 -27.25
N GLY A 144 0.58 6.04 -27.18
CA GLY A 144 -0.73 5.53 -26.82
C GLY A 144 -1.02 5.55 -25.31
N TYR A 145 -0.27 6.29 -24.51
CA TYR A 145 -0.52 6.51 -23.08
C TYR A 145 -1.26 7.82 -22.84
N ASP A 146 -1.92 7.94 -21.69
CA ASP A 146 -2.55 9.15 -21.24
C ASP A 146 -1.61 9.87 -20.24
N LYS A 147 -0.94 10.92 -20.71
CA LYS A 147 -0.07 11.74 -19.88
C LYS A 147 -0.90 12.71 -19.05
N VAL A 148 -0.68 12.71 -17.75
CA VAL A 148 -1.30 13.65 -16.81
C VAL A 148 -0.75 15.05 -17.01
N GLU A 149 -1.64 16.05 -17.03
CA GLU A 149 -1.31 17.45 -17.32
C GLU A 149 -1.12 18.27 -16.04
N ASP A 150 -0.65 19.51 -16.21
CA ASP A 150 -0.25 20.42 -15.13
C ASP A 150 -1.39 20.85 -14.19
N ASP A 151 -2.64 20.68 -14.62
CA ASP A 151 -3.84 20.95 -13.81
C ASP A 151 -4.14 19.84 -12.79
N PHE A 152 -3.31 18.79 -12.71
CA PHE A 152 -3.48 17.73 -11.74
C PHE A 152 -3.37 18.25 -10.31
N ASN A 153 -4.34 17.86 -9.48
CA ASN A 153 -4.38 18.10 -8.05
C ASN A 153 -4.60 16.79 -7.32
N LEU A 154 -3.66 16.41 -6.48
CA LEU A 154 -3.77 15.23 -5.62
C LEU A 154 -4.77 15.51 -4.50
N VAL A 155 -5.71 14.59 -4.30
CA VAL A 155 -6.67 14.65 -3.19
C VAL A 155 -6.16 13.84 -2.00
N CYS A 156 -5.86 12.56 -2.22
CA CYS A 156 -5.39 11.64 -1.18
C CYS A 156 -4.80 10.37 -1.79
N TYR A 157 -4.32 9.50 -0.93
CA TYR A 157 -4.00 8.12 -1.23
C TYR A 157 -4.99 7.22 -0.49
N ASP A 158 -5.66 6.32 -1.21
CA ASP A 158 -6.70 5.42 -0.69
C ASP A 158 -6.21 3.97 -0.66
N MET A 159 -6.63 3.21 0.35
CA MET A 159 -6.36 1.77 0.43
C MET A 159 -7.32 1.01 -0.47
N VAL A 160 -6.79 0.18 -1.38
CA VAL A 160 -7.55 -0.54 -2.40
C VAL A 160 -7.11 -2.00 -2.49
N SER A 161 -8.00 -2.85 -3.00
CA SER A 161 -7.68 -4.26 -3.25
C SER A 161 -6.76 -4.45 -4.46
N ASN A 162 -6.84 -3.56 -5.48
CA ASN A 162 -6.09 -3.67 -6.72
C ASN A 162 -5.57 -2.30 -7.17
N PRO A 163 -4.35 -1.91 -6.77
CA PRO A 163 -3.78 -0.62 -7.11
C PRO A 163 -3.43 -0.53 -8.61
N SER A 164 -3.63 0.64 -9.20
CA SER A 164 -3.23 0.90 -10.59
C SER A 164 -1.72 1.07 -10.79
N THR A 165 -1.01 1.52 -9.77
CA THR A 165 0.46 1.66 -9.78
C THR A 165 1.11 0.29 -9.58
N SER A 166 1.98 -0.12 -10.50
CA SER A 166 2.69 -1.39 -10.41
C SER A 166 3.55 -1.46 -9.13
N GLY A 167 3.34 -2.50 -8.33
CA GLY A 167 4.06 -2.69 -7.08
C GLY A 167 3.58 -1.83 -5.91
N ALA A 168 2.50 -1.05 -6.05
CA ALA A 168 1.95 -0.23 -4.99
C ALA A 168 1.16 -1.06 -3.95
N TYR A 169 1.82 -2.07 -3.41
CA TYR A 169 1.30 -2.85 -2.29
C TYR A 169 1.98 -2.42 -1.00
N MET A 170 1.18 -2.34 0.06
CA MET A 170 1.65 -1.91 1.36
C MET A 170 2.12 -3.11 2.18
N ASN A 171 3.27 -2.95 2.82
CA ASN A 171 3.83 -3.92 3.73
C ASN A 171 3.76 -3.39 5.16
N LEU A 172 3.49 -4.27 6.11
CA LEU A 172 3.52 -3.92 7.52
C LEU A 172 4.92 -3.52 7.95
N GLN A 173 5.02 -2.45 8.74
CA GLN A 173 6.26 -2.09 9.43
C GLN A 173 6.31 -2.80 10.79
N GLU A 174 7.28 -3.69 10.98
CA GLU A 174 7.48 -4.38 12.25
C GLU A 174 8.24 -3.48 13.26
N SER A 175 7.69 -3.35 14.47
CA SER A 175 8.50 -2.96 15.61
C SER A 175 9.22 -4.18 16.21
N ARG A 176 10.49 -4.04 16.62
CA ARG A 176 11.25 -5.13 17.28
C ARG A 176 10.55 -5.67 18.54
N GLU A 177 9.84 -4.82 19.26
CA GLU A 177 9.10 -5.15 20.50
C GLU A 177 7.92 -6.09 20.24
N TYR A 178 7.19 -5.88 19.14
CA TYR A 178 6.05 -6.73 18.79
C TYR A 178 6.48 -8.16 18.44
N LYS A 179 7.55 -8.32 17.66
CA LYS A 179 8.14 -9.64 17.37
C LYS A 179 8.46 -10.42 18.64
N THR A 180 8.97 -9.74 19.66
CA THR A 180 9.27 -10.34 20.96
C THR A 180 8.01 -10.73 21.72
N LEU A 181 6.96 -9.89 21.67
CA LEU A 181 5.68 -10.15 22.37
C LEU A 181 4.91 -11.30 21.73
N VAL A 182 4.85 -11.36 20.39
CA VAL A 182 4.18 -12.45 19.65
C VAL A 182 4.91 -13.77 19.87
N ASN A 183 6.23 -13.78 19.86
CA ASN A 183 7.01 -14.99 20.14
C ASN A 183 6.85 -15.45 21.60
N GLN A 184 6.78 -14.54 22.57
CA GLN A 184 6.51 -14.89 23.96
C GLN A 184 5.11 -15.45 24.15
N ASN A 185 4.08 -14.84 23.56
CA ASN A 185 2.70 -15.36 23.64
C ASN A 185 2.54 -16.71 22.94
N ARG A 186 3.26 -16.94 21.84
CA ARG A 186 3.26 -18.22 21.11
C ARG A 186 3.95 -19.31 21.91
N MET A 187 5.03 -19.00 22.63
CA MET A 187 5.71 -19.92 23.53
C MET A 187 4.83 -20.30 24.72
N VAL A 188 4.17 -19.32 25.35
CA VAL A 188 3.23 -19.57 26.46
C VAL A 188 2.08 -20.48 26.00
N LEU A 189 1.49 -20.21 24.84
CA LEU A 189 0.41 -21.05 24.28
C LEU A 189 0.87 -22.47 23.94
N LEU A 190 2.10 -22.64 23.45
CA LEU A 190 2.69 -23.95 23.19
C LEU A 190 2.96 -24.72 24.49
N ASP A 191 3.44 -24.05 25.52
CA ASP A 191 3.66 -24.65 26.84
C ASP A 191 2.34 -25.07 27.50
N GLU A 192 1.27 -24.27 27.38
CA GLU A 192 -0.07 -24.65 27.84
C GLU A 192 -0.60 -25.91 27.12
N ILE A 193 -0.53 -25.94 25.77
CA ILE A 193 -0.95 -27.08 24.96
C ILE A 193 -0.13 -28.33 25.31
N LEU A 194 1.18 -28.22 25.51
CA LEU A 194 2.04 -29.33 25.88
C LEU A 194 1.70 -29.88 27.27
N ASN A 195 1.41 -29.01 28.23
CA ASN A 195 0.99 -29.43 29.57
C ASN A 195 -0.35 -30.14 29.55
N ASP A 196 -1.33 -29.62 28.78
CA ASP A 196 -2.64 -30.29 28.61
C ASP A 196 -2.52 -31.71 27.98
N ILE A 197 -1.53 -31.89 27.09
CA ILE A 197 -1.26 -33.20 26.47
C ILE A 197 -0.55 -34.17 27.45
N LEU A 198 0.29 -33.63 28.34
CA LEU A 198 1.06 -34.46 29.28
C LEU A 198 0.28 -34.82 30.54
N GLU A 199 -0.85 -34.16 30.82
CA GLU A 199 -1.76 -34.47 31.90
C GLU A 199 -2.86 -35.48 31.52
N LEU A 200 -2.90 -35.94 30.25
CA LEU A 200 -3.75 -37.00 29.72
C LEU A 200 -3.02 -38.37 29.71
#